data_4f6b2f49ae473db527d441b0d6dd42ff
#
_entry.id   4f6b2f49ae473db527d441b0d6dd42ff
#
_cell.length_a   1.000
_cell.length_b   1.000
_cell.length_c   1.000
_cell.angle_alpha   90.00
_cell.angle_beta   90.00
_cell.angle_gamma   90.00
#
_symmetry.space_group_name_H-M   'P 1'
#
loop_
_entity.id
_entity.type
_entity.pdbx_description
1 polymer ?
#
loop_
_entity_poly.entity_id
_entity_poly.type
_entity_poly.pdbx_seq_one_letter_code
_entity_poly.pdbx_strand_id
1 'polypeptide(L)'
;MLDRWNEKLSSGLYFLATVGSVAPFVGLFGTVWGIKNAFQEIAIQESSNLAVVAPGIAEALLATALGLLAAIPAVVFYNKLSGDSQKIINGVEEFSEEFSVIISRHIDMNKNHKE
;
A
#
# COMPACT_ATOMS: atom_id res chain seq x y z
N MET A 1 17.09 0.00 19.96
CA MET A 1 17.37 0.70 18.70
C MET A 1 16.74 0.04 17.49
N LEU A 2 16.90 -1.27 17.33
CA LEU A 2 16.25 -2.04 16.26
C LEU A 2 14.73 -2.03 16.35
N ASP A 3 14.16 -2.04 17.55
CA ASP A 3 12.71 -2.02 17.78
C ASP A 3 12.07 -0.71 17.31
N ARG A 4 12.75 0.42 17.49
CA ARG A 4 12.28 1.72 17.01
C ARG A 4 12.26 1.80 15.49
N TRP A 5 13.24 1.22 14.82
CA TRP A 5 13.30 1.16 13.36
C TRP A 5 12.18 0.29 12.81
N ASN A 6 11.94 -0.86 13.43
CA ASN A 6 10.86 -1.76 13.06
C ASN A 6 9.49 -1.13 13.24
N GLU A 7 9.28 -0.39 14.35
CA GLU A 7 8.03 0.33 14.59
C GLU A 7 7.79 1.42 13.56
N LYS A 8 8.81 2.23 13.25
CA LYS A 8 8.70 3.29 12.24
C LYS A 8 8.45 2.73 10.85
N LEU A 9 9.14 1.66 10.48
CA LEU A 9 8.96 1.01 9.18
C LEU A 9 7.57 0.39 9.07
N SER A 10 7.12 -0.31 10.11
CA SER A 10 5.79 -0.91 10.16
C SER A 10 4.70 0.14 10.12
N SER A 11 4.86 1.26 10.82
CA SER A 11 3.93 2.38 10.82
C SER A 11 3.82 3.02 9.44
N GLY A 12 4.94 3.23 8.75
CA GLY A 12 4.97 3.77 7.40
C GLY A 12 4.33 2.82 6.39
N LEU A 13 4.62 1.52 6.48
CA LEU A 13 4.02 0.49 5.64
C LEU A 13 2.52 0.39 5.87
N TYR A 14 2.08 0.46 7.12
CA TYR A 14 0.66 0.46 7.47
C TYR A 14 -0.07 1.65 6.86
N PHE A 15 0.54 2.84 6.93
CA PHE A 15 -0.02 4.06 6.33
C PHE A 15 -0.18 3.90 4.82
N LEU A 16 0.85 3.42 4.13
CA LEU A 16 0.81 3.20 2.68
C LEU A 16 -0.23 2.16 2.29
N ALA A 17 -0.33 1.08 3.06
CA ALA A 17 -1.34 0.05 2.83
C ALA A 17 -2.75 0.61 2.99
N THR A 18 -2.97 1.45 4.00
CA THR A 18 -4.27 2.08 4.25
C THR A 18 -4.63 3.03 3.12
N VAL A 19 -3.72 3.91 2.71
CA VAL A 19 -3.96 4.85 1.61
C VAL A 19 -4.23 4.08 0.31
N GLY A 20 -3.42 3.06 0.01
CA GLY A 20 -3.57 2.26 -1.20
C GLY A 20 -4.91 1.52 -1.27
N SER A 21 -5.42 1.04 -0.13
CA SER A 21 -6.68 0.30 -0.10
C SER A 21 -7.91 1.19 0.06
N VAL A 22 -7.81 2.33 0.75
CA VAL A 22 -8.93 3.21 1.06
C VAL A 22 -9.12 4.32 0.02
N ALA A 23 -8.04 4.86 -0.53
CA ALA A 23 -8.11 6.01 -1.43
C ALA A 23 -9.01 5.78 -2.66
N PRO A 24 -9.01 4.61 -3.33
CA PRO A 24 -9.94 4.38 -4.43
C PRO A 24 -11.39 4.45 -4.00
N PHE A 25 -11.71 3.97 -2.80
CA PHE A 25 -13.08 4.00 -2.26
C PHE A 25 -13.49 5.42 -1.88
N VAL A 26 -12.58 6.24 -1.37
CA VAL A 26 -12.84 7.66 -1.10
C VAL A 26 -13.12 8.37 -2.41
N GLY A 27 -12.36 8.09 -3.46
CA GLY A 27 -12.61 8.65 -4.81
C GLY A 27 -13.95 8.21 -5.36
N LEU A 28 -14.30 6.94 -5.20
CA LEU A 28 -15.60 6.40 -5.61
C LEU A 28 -16.75 7.09 -4.86
N PHE A 29 -16.59 7.30 -3.56
CA PHE A 29 -17.58 8.03 -2.77
C PHE A 29 -17.79 9.43 -3.32
N GLY A 30 -16.71 10.13 -3.68
CA GLY A 30 -16.80 11.46 -4.30
C GLY A 30 -17.54 11.44 -5.63
N THR A 31 -17.36 10.39 -6.43
CA THR A 31 -18.05 10.20 -7.70
C THR A 31 -19.56 10.04 -7.47
N VAL A 32 -19.96 9.18 -6.55
CA VAL A 32 -21.35 8.93 -6.21
C VAL A 32 -22.01 10.21 -5.70
N TRP A 33 -21.32 10.94 -4.83
CA TRP A 33 -21.79 12.19 -4.28
C TRP A 33 -21.99 13.26 -5.37
N GLY A 34 -21.03 13.41 -6.26
CA GLY A 34 -21.09 14.39 -7.35
C GLY A 34 -22.19 14.07 -8.35
N ILE A 35 -22.37 12.80 -8.70
CA ILE A 35 -23.46 12.36 -9.60
C ILE A 35 -24.82 12.62 -8.94
N LYS A 36 -24.93 12.33 -7.65
CA LYS A 36 -26.15 12.64 -6.88
C LYS A 36 -26.51 14.12 -6.98
N ASN A 37 -25.53 15.01 -6.78
CA ASN A 37 -25.73 16.46 -6.86
C ASN A 37 -26.15 16.90 -8.27
N ALA A 38 -25.55 16.30 -9.30
CA ALA A 38 -25.90 16.61 -10.69
C ALA A 38 -27.34 16.24 -10.99
N PHE A 39 -27.80 15.09 -10.53
CA PHE A 39 -29.21 14.68 -10.73
C PHE A 39 -30.19 15.49 -9.91
N GLN A 40 -29.81 15.96 -8.73
CA GLN A 40 -30.62 16.89 -7.95
C GLN A 40 -30.83 18.21 -8.69
N GLU A 41 -29.80 18.68 -9.39
CA GLU A 41 -29.89 19.89 -10.18
C GLU A 41 -30.85 19.76 -11.36
N ILE A 42 -30.85 18.59 -12.02
CA ILE A 42 -31.86 18.25 -13.05
C ILE A 42 -33.27 18.34 -12.48
N ALA A 43 -33.51 17.81 -11.30
CA ALA A 43 -34.80 17.83 -10.64
C ALA A 43 -35.27 19.25 -10.32
N ILE A 44 -34.34 20.12 -9.88
CA ILE A 44 -34.66 21.53 -9.54
C ILE A 44 -34.95 22.33 -10.80
N GLN A 45 -34.19 22.17 -11.87
CA GLN A 45 -34.34 22.96 -13.10
C GLN A 45 -35.36 22.39 -14.08
N GLU A 46 -35.88 21.19 -13.77
CA GLU A 46 -36.82 20.45 -14.66
C GLU A 46 -36.29 20.25 -16.09
N SER A 47 -34.95 20.27 -16.22
CA SER A 47 -34.27 20.12 -17.50
C SER A 47 -33.51 18.80 -17.53
N SER A 48 -33.80 17.95 -18.50
CA SER A 48 -33.09 16.70 -18.76
C SER A 48 -31.94 16.89 -19.75
N ASN A 49 -31.52 18.13 -20.01
CA ASN A 49 -30.46 18.44 -20.94
C ASN A 49 -29.08 18.00 -20.33
N LEU A 50 -28.35 17.19 -21.06
CA LEU A 50 -27.05 16.68 -20.67
C LEU A 50 -26.06 17.82 -20.38
N ALA A 51 -26.17 18.95 -21.08
CA ALA A 51 -25.30 20.11 -20.87
C ALA A 51 -25.40 20.69 -19.45
N VAL A 52 -26.52 20.51 -18.77
CA VAL A 52 -26.73 21.00 -17.40
C VAL A 52 -25.97 20.14 -16.39
N VAL A 53 -25.87 18.84 -16.64
CA VAL A 53 -25.25 17.85 -15.69
C VAL A 53 -23.81 17.52 -16.02
N ALA A 54 -23.37 17.77 -17.24
CA ALA A 54 -22.03 17.41 -17.70
C ALA A 54 -20.91 17.98 -16.79
N PRO A 55 -20.97 19.28 -16.36
CA PRO A 55 -19.91 19.77 -15.45
C PRO A 55 -19.88 19.05 -14.10
N GLY A 56 -21.03 18.71 -13.53
CA GLY A 56 -21.12 17.99 -12.26
C GLY A 56 -20.60 16.57 -12.37
N ILE A 57 -20.90 15.89 -13.48
CA ILE A 57 -20.39 14.55 -13.75
C ILE A 57 -18.85 14.59 -13.94
N ALA A 58 -18.36 15.59 -14.67
CA ALA A 58 -16.91 15.76 -14.88
C ALA A 58 -16.17 15.97 -13.56
N GLU A 59 -16.70 16.79 -12.65
CA GLU A 59 -16.12 16.97 -11.31
C GLU A 59 -16.15 15.67 -10.50
N ALA A 60 -17.24 14.92 -10.59
CA ALA A 60 -17.36 13.63 -9.91
C ALA A 60 -16.30 12.63 -10.39
N LEU A 61 -16.07 12.56 -11.69
CA LEU A 61 -15.06 11.70 -12.29
C LEU A 61 -13.65 12.12 -11.87
N LEU A 62 -13.41 13.41 -11.70
CA LEU A 62 -12.16 13.96 -11.19
C LEU A 62 -11.87 13.43 -9.78
N ALA A 63 -12.88 13.31 -8.94
CA ALA A 63 -12.73 12.77 -7.59
C ALA A 63 -12.19 11.32 -7.62
N THR A 64 -12.71 10.50 -8.53
CA THR A 64 -12.17 9.13 -8.73
C THR A 64 -10.71 9.17 -9.19
N ALA A 65 -10.39 10.05 -10.14
CA ALA A 65 -9.03 10.20 -10.65
C ALA A 65 -8.06 10.60 -9.53
N LEU A 66 -8.45 11.52 -8.66
CA LEU A 66 -7.64 11.95 -7.51
C LEU A 66 -7.42 10.81 -6.50
N GLY A 67 -8.48 10.03 -6.23
CA GLY A 67 -8.37 8.85 -5.38
C GLY A 67 -7.39 7.83 -5.92
N LEU A 68 -7.43 7.56 -7.22
CA LEU A 68 -6.49 6.66 -7.89
C LEU A 68 -5.08 7.24 -7.94
N LEU A 69 -4.94 8.55 -8.14
CA LEU A 69 -3.65 9.22 -8.14
C LEU A 69 -2.93 9.08 -6.79
N ALA A 70 -3.67 9.04 -5.69
CA ALA A 70 -3.13 8.79 -4.36
C ALA A 70 -2.88 7.29 -4.13
N ALA A 71 -3.78 6.44 -4.60
CA ALA A 71 -3.72 4.99 -4.36
C ALA A 71 -2.57 4.31 -5.10
N ILE A 72 -2.35 4.66 -6.37
CA ILE A 72 -1.37 3.97 -7.21
C ILE A 72 0.06 4.08 -6.67
N PRO A 73 0.58 5.29 -6.36
CA PRO A 73 1.91 5.39 -5.75
C PRO A 73 1.98 4.70 -4.39
N ALA A 74 0.92 4.78 -3.59
CA ALA A 74 0.88 4.15 -2.27
C ALA A 74 1.04 2.64 -2.37
N VAL A 75 0.33 2.00 -3.30
CA VAL A 75 0.44 0.55 -3.53
C VAL A 75 1.83 0.18 -4.07
N VAL A 76 2.36 0.95 -5.01
CA VAL A 76 3.68 0.69 -5.61
C VAL A 76 4.77 0.78 -4.53
N PHE A 77 4.76 1.84 -3.72
CA PHE A 77 5.73 2.01 -2.64
C PHE A 77 5.55 0.98 -1.54
N TYR A 78 4.32 0.64 -1.19
CA TYR A 78 4.05 -0.41 -0.22
C TYR A 78 4.65 -1.75 -0.67
N ASN A 79 4.40 -2.15 -1.90
CA ASN A 79 4.91 -3.41 -2.44
C ASN A 79 6.43 -3.42 -2.51
N LYS A 80 7.03 -2.31 -2.92
CA LYS A 80 8.48 -2.19 -3.01
C LYS A 80 9.13 -2.25 -1.63
N LEU A 81 8.67 -1.46 -0.67
CA LEU A 81 9.23 -1.43 0.68
C LEU A 81 9.00 -2.74 1.42
N SER A 82 7.82 -3.33 1.28
CA SER A 82 7.49 -4.62 1.87
C SER A 82 8.36 -5.73 1.28
N GLY A 83 8.56 -5.74 -0.03
CA GLY A 83 9.40 -6.69 -0.72
C GLY A 83 10.87 -6.55 -0.34
N ASP A 84 11.39 -5.34 -0.25
CA ASP A 84 12.77 -5.07 0.16
C ASP A 84 13.00 -5.48 1.62
N SER A 85 12.05 -5.20 2.51
CA SER A 85 12.11 -5.64 3.91
C SER A 85 12.15 -7.16 4.00
N GLN A 86 11.35 -7.85 3.21
CA GLN A 86 11.31 -9.30 3.21
C GLN A 86 12.62 -9.90 2.68
N LYS A 87 13.22 -9.29 1.66
CA LYS A 87 14.52 -9.70 1.13
C LYS A 87 15.62 -9.57 2.17
N ILE A 88 15.63 -8.48 2.92
CA ILE A 88 16.61 -8.25 4.00
C ILE A 88 16.45 -9.31 5.09
N ILE A 89 15.22 -9.57 5.53
CA ILE A 89 14.92 -10.59 6.53
C ILE A 89 15.36 -11.97 6.05
N ASN A 90 15.06 -12.34 4.83
CA ASN A 90 15.44 -13.61 4.24
C ASN A 90 16.97 -13.75 4.14
N GLY A 91 17.67 -12.68 3.77
CA GLY A 91 19.13 -12.65 3.71
C GLY A 91 19.78 -12.86 5.07
N VAL A 92 19.22 -12.25 6.11
CA VAL A 92 19.71 -12.42 7.49
C VAL A 92 19.47 -13.86 7.97
N GLU A 93 18.31 -14.43 7.69
CA GLU A 93 17.99 -15.82 8.03
C GLU A 93 18.94 -16.80 7.35
N GLU A 94 19.20 -16.65 6.06
CA GLU A 94 20.15 -17.46 5.31
C GLU A 94 21.55 -17.37 5.90
N PHE A 95 21.99 -16.17 6.23
CA PHE A 95 23.32 -15.96 6.85
C PHE A 95 23.39 -16.64 8.20
N SER A 96 22.34 -16.55 9.03
CA SER A 96 22.30 -17.23 10.33
C SER A 96 22.35 -18.73 10.19
N GLU A 97 21.67 -19.31 9.22
CA GLU A 97 21.69 -20.75 8.94
C GLU A 97 23.07 -21.21 8.50
N GLU A 98 23.70 -20.50 7.57
CA GLU A 98 25.07 -20.81 7.12
C GLU A 98 26.07 -20.74 8.28
N PHE A 99 25.96 -19.73 9.11
CA PHE A 99 26.82 -19.55 10.27
C PHE A 99 26.63 -20.69 11.27
N SER A 100 25.41 -21.12 11.52
CA SER A 100 25.12 -22.27 12.39
C SER A 100 25.72 -23.58 11.86
N VAL A 101 25.63 -23.79 10.55
CA VAL A 101 26.23 -25.00 9.91
C VAL A 101 27.73 -24.98 10.03
N ILE A 102 28.39 -23.85 9.83
CA ILE A 102 29.84 -23.70 9.95
C ILE A 102 30.30 -24.00 11.38
N ILE A 103 29.61 -23.47 12.38
CA ILE A 103 29.88 -23.70 13.80
C ILE A 103 29.72 -25.20 14.14
N SER A 104 28.63 -25.82 13.68
CA SER A 104 28.36 -27.23 13.89
C SER A 104 29.49 -28.13 13.32
N ARG A 105 29.94 -27.81 12.11
CA ARG A 105 31.07 -28.54 11.48
C ARG A 105 32.35 -28.39 12.27
N HIS A 106 32.63 -27.19 12.75
CA HIS A 106 33.83 -26.92 13.54
C HIS A 106 33.81 -27.68 14.87
N ILE A 107 32.67 -27.75 15.53
CA ILE A 107 32.50 -28.50 16.77
C ILE A 107 32.70 -30.02 16.52
N ASP A 108 32.12 -30.55 15.45
CA ASP A 108 32.24 -31.95 15.07
C ASP A 108 33.71 -32.34 14.73
N MET A 109 34.40 -31.46 14.02
CA MET A 109 35.83 -31.66 13.72
C MET A 109 36.68 -31.68 14.99
N ASN A 110 36.39 -30.80 15.94
CA ASN A 110 37.09 -30.79 17.23
C ASN A 110 36.83 -32.05 18.06
N LYS A 111 35.61 -32.59 18.03
CA LYS A 111 35.27 -33.84 18.68
C LYS A 111 36.04 -35.05 18.07
N ASN A 112 36.13 -35.09 16.75
CA ASN A 112 36.87 -36.16 16.05
C ASN A 112 38.39 -36.11 16.30
N HIS A 113 38.93 -34.91 16.51
CA HIS A 113 40.36 -34.74 16.82
C HIS A 113 40.73 -35.15 18.26
N LYS A 114 39.79 -35.18 19.18
CA LYS A 114 40.01 -35.55 20.59
C LYS A 114 39.92 -37.05 20.84
N GLU A 115 39.40 -37.81 19.90
CA GLU A 115 39.36 -39.25 19.92
C GLU A 115 40.53 -39.82 19.13
#